data_34d192bbd3f268d4c6276735a1566cca
#
_entry.id   34d192bbd3f268d4c6276735a1566cca
#
_cell.length_a   1.000
_cell.length_b   1.000
_cell.length_c   1.000
_cell.angle_alpha   90.00
_cell.angle_beta   90.00
_cell.angle_gamma   90.00
#
_symmetry.space_group_name_H-M   'P 1'
#
loop_
_entity.id
_entity.type
_entity.pdbx_description
1 polymer ?
#
loop_
_entity_poly.entity_id
_entity_poly.type
_entity_poly.pdbx_seq_one_letter_code
_entity_poly.pdbx_strand_id
1 'polypeptide(L)'
;MENIQNLLSKIQHLVELDNKQKEEARKRGEHFNVFSVLRMETAEMETHSAFLASLLNPDGDHGMKDAFLESFIAKTGCADLNLVTDRCAVQVEHFTGDGRIDILIADNLEHKAIVFENKIYASDQDAQ
;
A
#
# COMPACT_ATOMS: atom_id res chain seq x y z
N MET A 1 -7.02 26.60 -40.17
CA MET A 1 -7.84 27.13 -39.04
C MET A 1 -8.90 26.17 -38.57
N GLU A 2 -9.54 25.41 -39.45
CA GLU A 2 -10.52 24.40 -39.06
C GLU A 2 -9.96 23.32 -38.10
N ASN A 3 -8.71 22.92 -38.26
CA ASN A 3 -8.05 21.90 -37.45
C ASN A 3 -7.87 22.32 -35.99
N ILE A 4 -7.60 23.58 -35.70
CA ILE A 4 -7.41 24.09 -34.34
C ILE A 4 -8.74 24.17 -33.60
N GLN A 5 -9.77 24.69 -34.23
CA GLN A 5 -11.11 24.76 -33.64
C GLN A 5 -11.69 23.37 -33.37
N ASN A 6 -11.48 22.45 -34.28
CA ASN A 6 -11.92 21.07 -34.13
C ASN A 6 -11.16 20.37 -32.96
N LEU A 7 -9.86 20.61 -32.86
CA LEU A 7 -9.04 20.10 -31.77
C LEU A 7 -9.48 20.67 -30.41
N LEU A 8 -9.71 21.99 -30.33
CA LEU A 8 -10.20 22.64 -29.12
C LEU A 8 -11.58 22.11 -28.70
N SER A 9 -12.48 21.90 -29.66
CA SER A 9 -13.79 21.31 -29.38
C SER A 9 -13.69 19.88 -28.83
N LYS A 10 -12.80 19.06 -29.38
CA LYS A 10 -12.53 17.70 -28.87
C LYS A 10 -11.95 17.70 -27.46
N ILE A 11 -10.98 18.60 -27.21
CA ILE A 11 -10.39 18.75 -25.86
C ILE A 11 -11.45 19.18 -24.86
N GLN A 12 -12.28 20.15 -25.21
CA GLN A 12 -13.38 20.62 -24.36
C GLN A 12 -14.35 19.49 -24.03
N HIS A 13 -14.74 18.69 -25.02
CA HIS A 13 -15.61 17.54 -24.83
C HIS A 13 -14.98 16.49 -23.90
N LEU A 14 -13.69 16.21 -24.05
CA LEU A 14 -12.97 15.27 -23.16
C LEU A 14 -12.92 15.80 -21.72
N VAL A 15 -12.68 17.10 -21.53
CA VAL A 15 -12.69 17.74 -20.20
C VAL A 15 -14.08 17.64 -19.54
N GLU A 16 -15.14 17.87 -20.31
CA GLU A 16 -16.51 17.73 -19.80
C GLU A 16 -16.83 16.30 -19.39
N LEU A 17 -16.41 15.30 -20.17
CA LEU A 17 -16.58 13.88 -19.83
C LEU A 17 -15.79 13.51 -18.56
N ASP A 18 -14.57 13.97 -18.44
CA ASP A 18 -13.73 13.72 -17.27
C ASP A 18 -14.35 14.33 -16.01
N ASN A 19 -14.82 15.57 -16.08
CA ASN A 19 -15.50 16.24 -14.98
C ASN A 19 -16.78 15.51 -14.56
N LYS A 20 -17.54 15.02 -15.52
CA LYS A 20 -18.78 14.26 -15.27
C LYS A 20 -18.46 12.95 -14.56
N GLN A 21 -17.45 12.22 -15.01
CA GLN A 21 -17.01 10.97 -14.37
C GLN A 21 -16.51 11.20 -12.94
N LYS A 22 -15.75 12.26 -12.71
CA LYS A 22 -15.28 12.64 -11.36
C LYS A 22 -16.44 12.97 -10.43
N GLU A 23 -17.44 13.67 -10.91
CA GLU A 23 -18.62 14.01 -10.11
C GLU A 23 -19.46 12.79 -9.77
N GLU A 24 -19.64 11.86 -10.71
CA GLU A 24 -20.33 10.59 -10.48
C GLU A 24 -19.57 9.72 -9.47
N ALA A 25 -18.24 9.62 -9.60
CA ALA A 25 -17.38 8.92 -8.65
C ALA A 25 -17.47 9.52 -7.24
N ARG A 26 -17.50 10.85 -7.13
CA ARG A 26 -17.71 11.56 -5.89
C ARG A 26 -19.06 11.25 -5.23
N LYS A 27 -20.13 11.20 -6.03
CA LYS A 27 -21.47 10.83 -5.55
C LYS A 27 -21.55 9.40 -5.03
N ARG A 28 -20.77 8.49 -5.60
CA ARG A 28 -20.64 7.10 -5.13
C ARG A 28 -19.70 6.93 -3.92
N GLY A 29 -19.07 8.01 -3.47
CA GLY A 29 -18.13 7.96 -2.36
C GLY A 29 -16.76 7.33 -2.68
N GLU A 30 -16.45 7.16 -3.95
CA GLU A 30 -15.18 6.55 -4.39
C GLU A 30 -13.95 7.40 -4.05
N HIS A 31 -14.14 8.69 -3.79
CA HIS A 31 -13.08 9.59 -3.36
C HIS A 31 -12.90 9.64 -1.83
N PHE A 32 -13.76 8.96 -1.09
CA PHE A 32 -13.61 8.90 0.36
C PHE A 32 -12.40 8.05 0.73
N ASN A 33 -11.49 8.65 1.46
CA ASN A 33 -10.29 7.99 1.96
C ASN A 33 -10.00 8.51 3.37
N VAL A 34 -10.00 7.61 4.34
CA VAL A 34 -9.74 7.97 5.73
C VAL A 34 -8.37 8.63 5.93
N PHE A 35 -7.36 8.20 5.20
CA PHE A 35 -6.03 8.81 5.28
C PHE A 35 -6.02 10.26 4.75
N SER A 36 -6.76 10.53 3.65
CA SER A 36 -6.99 11.90 3.15
C SER A 36 -7.71 12.78 4.16
N VAL A 37 -8.78 12.27 4.74
CA VAL A 37 -9.56 13.01 5.76
C VAL A 37 -8.70 13.39 6.96
N LEU A 38 -7.82 12.49 7.38
CA LEU A 38 -6.88 12.71 8.48
C LEU A 38 -5.62 13.47 8.05
N ARG A 39 -5.47 13.81 6.77
CA ARG A 39 -4.27 14.44 6.18
C ARG A 39 -2.99 13.63 6.37
N MET A 40 -3.10 12.34 6.24
CA MET A 40 -2.04 11.36 6.49
C MET A 40 -1.65 10.58 5.23
N GLU A 41 -2.01 11.05 4.04
CA GLU A 41 -1.79 10.32 2.78
C GLU A 41 -0.32 10.01 2.51
N THR A 42 0.57 10.87 2.96
CA THR A 42 2.01 10.76 2.72
C THR A 42 2.82 10.30 3.94
N ALA A 43 2.17 10.07 5.05
CA ALA A 43 2.82 9.59 6.26
C ALA A 43 3.04 8.06 6.20
N GLU A 44 3.96 7.64 5.33
CA GLU A 44 4.18 6.22 5.00
C GLU A 44 4.51 5.37 6.23
N MET A 45 5.36 5.88 7.11
CA MET A 45 5.83 5.13 8.28
C MET A 45 4.86 5.19 9.45
N GLU A 46 4.40 6.39 9.78
CA GLU A 46 3.59 6.64 10.98
C GLU A 46 2.17 6.10 10.86
N THR A 47 1.66 5.97 9.62
CA THR A 47 0.29 5.54 9.38
C THR A 47 0.19 4.29 8.53
N HIS A 48 0.69 4.32 7.30
CA HIS A 48 0.50 3.21 6.34
C HIS A 48 1.26 1.96 6.76
N SER A 49 2.55 2.07 7.06
CA SER A 49 3.35 0.93 7.49
C SER A 49 2.90 0.40 8.85
N ALA A 50 2.56 1.27 9.78
CA ALA A 50 2.04 0.86 11.08
C ALA A 50 0.69 0.15 10.95
N PHE A 51 -0.21 0.64 10.11
CA PHE A 51 -1.50 0.01 9.84
C PHE A 51 -1.35 -1.37 9.20
N LEU A 52 -0.53 -1.47 8.15
CA LEU A 52 -0.26 -2.75 7.49
C LEU A 52 0.39 -3.76 8.44
N ALA A 53 1.39 -3.33 9.19
CA ALA A 53 2.05 -4.18 10.17
C ALA A 53 1.10 -4.68 11.26
N SER A 54 0.18 -3.83 11.72
CA SER A 54 -0.86 -4.22 12.66
C SER A 54 -1.78 -5.32 12.12
N LEU A 55 -2.20 -5.20 10.84
CA LEU A 55 -3.00 -6.23 10.19
C LEU A 55 -2.23 -7.55 9.99
N LEU A 56 -0.97 -7.45 9.59
CA LEU A 56 -0.15 -8.62 9.29
C LEU A 56 0.38 -9.34 10.56
N ASN A 57 0.30 -8.69 11.70
CA ASN A 57 0.75 -9.27 12.97
C ASN A 57 -0.24 -10.31 13.50
N PRO A 58 0.15 -11.59 13.64
CA PRO A 58 -0.73 -12.62 14.19
C PRO A 58 -1.25 -12.32 15.60
N ASP A 59 -0.48 -11.57 16.40
CA ASP A 59 -0.84 -11.15 17.74
C ASP A 59 -1.48 -9.75 17.77
N GLY A 60 -1.87 -9.21 16.62
CA GLY A 60 -2.48 -7.88 16.52
C GLY A 60 -3.88 -7.82 17.17
N ASP A 61 -4.27 -6.61 17.56
CA ASP A 61 -5.54 -6.32 18.25
C ASP A 61 -6.79 -6.58 17.39
N HIS A 62 -6.63 -6.89 16.11
CA HIS A 62 -7.76 -7.25 15.23
C HIS A 62 -8.42 -8.59 15.57
N GLY A 63 -7.78 -9.44 16.38
CA GLY A 63 -8.34 -10.71 16.83
C GLY A 63 -8.50 -11.80 15.78
N MET A 64 -7.97 -11.58 14.57
CA MET A 64 -8.07 -12.51 13.43
C MET A 64 -6.87 -13.46 13.32
N LYS A 65 -6.00 -13.49 14.32
CA LYS A 65 -4.77 -14.28 14.35
C LYS A 65 -3.93 -14.04 13.10
N ASP A 66 -3.53 -15.08 12.37
CA ASP A 66 -2.69 -15.00 11.17
C ASP A 66 -3.46 -14.93 9.85
N ALA A 67 -4.79 -14.77 9.88
CA ALA A 67 -5.62 -14.79 8.67
C ALA A 67 -5.21 -13.73 7.63
N PHE A 68 -4.90 -12.50 8.07
CA PHE A 68 -4.43 -11.45 7.17
C PHE A 68 -3.04 -11.75 6.61
N LEU A 69 -2.15 -12.29 7.43
CA LEU A 69 -0.80 -12.67 6.99
C LEU A 69 -0.84 -13.83 5.98
N GLU A 70 -1.65 -14.85 6.22
CA GLU A 70 -1.85 -15.94 5.27
C GLU A 70 -2.38 -15.44 3.92
N SER A 71 -3.38 -14.55 3.95
CA SER A 71 -3.94 -13.94 2.74
C SER A 71 -2.91 -13.11 1.98
N PHE A 72 -2.09 -12.35 2.69
CA PHE A 72 -0.99 -11.56 2.11
C PHE A 72 0.05 -12.45 1.43
N ILE A 73 0.50 -13.50 2.10
CA ILE A 73 1.47 -14.45 1.56
C ILE A 73 0.94 -15.15 0.30
N ALA A 74 -0.33 -15.56 0.32
CA ALA A 74 -0.96 -16.21 -0.83
C ALA A 74 -1.04 -15.27 -2.06
N LYS A 75 -1.29 -13.99 -1.84
CA LYS A 75 -1.44 -12.99 -2.91
C LYS A 75 -0.12 -12.44 -3.45
N THR A 76 0.92 -12.44 -2.65
CA THR A 76 2.22 -11.86 -3.03
C THR A 76 3.21 -12.86 -3.62
N GLY A 77 2.84 -14.13 -3.73
CA GLY A 77 3.71 -15.17 -4.27
C GLY A 77 4.81 -15.65 -3.31
N CYS A 78 4.68 -15.36 -2.03
CA CYS A 78 5.65 -15.76 -0.99
C CYS A 78 5.33 -17.13 -0.38
N ALA A 79 4.38 -17.87 -0.91
CA ALA A 79 3.96 -19.19 -0.38
C ALA A 79 5.09 -20.22 -0.35
N ASP A 80 6.04 -20.14 -1.28
CA ASP A 80 7.18 -21.07 -1.37
C ASP A 80 8.13 -20.97 -0.17
N LEU A 81 8.08 -19.90 0.61
CA LEU A 81 8.86 -19.78 1.84
C LEU A 81 8.39 -20.72 2.95
N ASN A 82 7.16 -21.21 2.86
CA ASN A 82 6.56 -22.08 3.89
C ASN A 82 6.72 -21.53 5.30
N LEU A 83 6.34 -20.26 5.49
CA LEU A 83 6.37 -19.63 6.80
C LEU A 83 5.32 -20.26 7.73
N VAL A 84 5.69 -20.46 8.98
CA VAL A 84 4.73 -20.79 10.02
C VAL A 84 4.14 -19.49 10.53
N THR A 85 3.01 -19.11 9.96
CA THR A 85 2.43 -17.76 10.06
C THR A 85 2.01 -17.38 11.47
N ASP A 86 1.50 -18.33 12.25
CA ASP A 86 1.01 -18.10 13.62
C ASP A 86 2.11 -17.69 14.62
N ARG A 87 3.38 -17.95 14.30
CA ARG A 87 4.52 -17.56 15.14
C ARG A 87 5.39 -16.45 14.55
N CYS A 88 4.99 -15.88 13.41
CA CYS A 88 5.72 -14.77 12.80
C CYS A 88 5.66 -13.52 13.67
N ALA A 89 6.79 -12.83 13.79
CA ALA A 89 6.89 -11.49 14.37
C ALA A 89 6.86 -10.45 13.25
N VAL A 90 6.16 -9.36 13.46
CA VAL A 90 6.06 -8.23 12.52
C VAL A 90 6.64 -6.99 13.18
N GLN A 91 7.59 -6.36 12.52
CA GLN A 91 8.27 -5.16 13.00
C GLN A 91 8.17 -4.05 11.97
N VAL A 92 7.93 -2.83 12.43
CA VAL A 92 7.99 -1.61 11.63
C VAL A 92 9.34 -0.94 11.87
N GLU A 93 9.93 -0.35 10.83
CA GLU A 93 11.20 0.38 10.91
C GLU A 93 12.35 -0.44 11.51
N HIS A 94 12.53 -1.65 11.02
CA HIS A 94 13.63 -2.49 11.46
C HIS A 94 14.97 -1.96 10.93
N PHE A 95 15.88 -1.59 11.83
CA PHE A 95 17.21 -1.13 11.46
C PHE A 95 18.17 -2.31 11.29
N THR A 96 18.76 -2.38 10.09
CA THR A 96 19.92 -3.21 9.82
C THR A 96 21.18 -2.36 9.93
N GLY A 97 22.38 -2.95 9.96
CA GLY A 97 23.62 -2.17 9.99
C GLY A 97 23.80 -1.20 8.81
N ASP A 98 23.17 -1.50 7.67
CA ASP A 98 23.32 -0.79 6.41
C ASP A 98 22.09 0.03 5.99
N GLY A 99 20.96 -0.10 6.69
CA GLY A 99 19.75 0.62 6.30
C GLY A 99 18.55 0.34 7.20
N ARG A 100 17.37 0.69 6.69
CA ARG A 100 16.11 0.54 7.37
C ARG A 100 15.13 -0.24 6.49
N ILE A 101 14.42 -1.17 7.10
CA ILE A 101 13.33 -1.95 6.50
C ILE A 101 12.01 -1.38 7.02
N ASP A 102 11.07 -1.06 6.14
CA ASP A 102 9.78 -0.49 6.52
C ASP A 102 8.93 -1.48 7.32
N ILE A 103 8.78 -2.71 6.81
CA ILE A 103 8.10 -3.79 7.53
C ILE A 103 8.92 -5.07 7.37
N LEU A 104 9.21 -5.72 8.47
CA LEU A 104 9.85 -7.02 8.54
C LEU A 104 8.89 -8.05 9.14
N ILE A 105 8.63 -9.12 8.41
CA ILE A 105 7.87 -10.28 8.87
C ILE A 105 8.85 -11.43 9.01
N ALA A 106 9.07 -11.94 10.21
CA ALA A 106 10.10 -12.93 10.47
C ALA A 106 9.59 -14.14 11.26
N ASP A 107 9.99 -15.32 10.81
CA ASP A 107 9.98 -16.55 11.60
C ASP A 107 11.40 -16.80 12.11
N ASN A 108 11.63 -16.45 13.36
CA ASN A 108 12.94 -16.52 13.98
C ASN A 108 13.42 -17.94 14.26
N LEU A 109 12.50 -18.91 14.33
CA LEU A 109 12.89 -20.32 14.57
C LEU A 109 13.47 -20.95 13.31
N GLU A 110 12.89 -20.68 12.14
CA GLU A 110 13.38 -21.22 10.88
C GLU A 110 14.30 -20.26 10.11
N HIS A 111 14.57 -19.07 10.66
CA HIS A 111 15.38 -18.03 10.05
C HIS A 111 14.87 -17.61 8.66
N LYS A 112 13.56 -17.46 8.53
CA LYS A 112 12.89 -17.01 7.31
C LYS A 112 12.28 -15.64 7.54
N ALA A 113 12.34 -14.78 6.54
CA ALA A 113 11.77 -13.45 6.63
C ALA A 113 11.23 -12.96 5.29
N ILE A 114 10.23 -12.09 5.36
CA ILE A 114 9.75 -11.27 4.26
C ILE A 114 10.06 -9.81 4.60
N VAL A 115 10.71 -9.14 3.68
CA VAL A 115 10.97 -7.70 3.73
C VAL A 115 9.95 -7.01 2.85
N PHE A 116 9.27 -6.02 3.42
CA PHE A 116 8.26 -5.24 2.71
C PHE A 116 8.62 -3.76 2.77
N GLU A 117 8.72 -3.11 1.60
CA GLU A 117 8.85 -1.67 1.48
C GLU A 117 7.54 -1.06 1.02
N ASN A 118 7.08 -0.03 1.73
CA ASN A 118 5.84 0.68 1.45
C ASN A 118 6.16 2.08 0.93
N LYS A 119 5.97 2.27 -0.38
CA LYS A 119 6.19 3.57 -1.04
C LYS A 119 4.90 4.05 -1.68
N ILE A 120 4.53 5.30 -1.44
CA ILE A 120 3.31 5.89 -1.99
C ILE A 120 3.62 6.81 -3.18
N TYR A 121 4.58 7.72 -3.04
CA TYR A 121 4.94 8.71 -4.06
C TYR A 121 6.44 8.78 -4.35
N ALA A 122 7.24 7.94 -3.75
CA ALA A 122 8.67 7.93 -4.04
C ALA A 122 8.91 7.35 -5.43
N SER A 123 9.69 8.06 -6.28
CA SER A 123 10.25 7.45 -7.48
C SER A 123 11.26 6.38 -7.07
N ASP A 124 11.35 5.30 -7.83
CA ASP A 124 12.43 4.34 -7.66
C ASP A 124 13.76 5.08 -7.75
N GLN A 125 14.52 5.04 -6.68
CA GLN A 125 15.90 5.48 -6.75
C GLN A 125 16.65 4.40 -7.52
N ASP A 126 17.17 4.78 -8.69
CA ASP A 126 18.08 3.90 -9.40
C ASP A 126 19.17 3.44 -8.43
N ALA A 127 19.33 2.14 -8.32
CA ALA A 127 20.37 1.56 -7.49
C ALA A 127 21.74 2.08 -7.98
N GLN A 128 22.34 2.92 -7.17
CA GLN A 128 23.73 3.33 -7.33
C GLN A 128 24.65 2.24 -6.83
#